data_a6af6ec0f18501e3808e8266bdb27449
#
_entry.id   a6af6ec0f18501e3808e8266bdb27449
#
_cell.length_a   1.000
_cell.length_b   1.000
_cell.length_c   1.000
_cell.angle_alpha   90.00
_cell.angle_beta   90.00
_cell.angle_gamma   90.00
#
_symmetry.space_group_name_H-M   'P 1'
#
loop_
_entity.id
_entity.type
_entity.pdbx_description
1 polymer ?
#
loop_
_entity_poly.entity_id
_entity_poly.type
_entity_poly.pdbx_seq_one_letter_code
_entity_poly.pdbx_strand_id
1 'polypeptide(L)'
;MTTGRLGQQAAPPNAAYSGQVVHFPDPVRAARHPHGVRMDADGHPDFSPYARAAVEIAEPPEGFGVDELRLTDCVSANAAMHAAGHALWDTVGPVATPHGWTWHHVAGTRRMELVPVEVKALLRHHAGLATAPVDHGKRGTRPLQELRPVHLGLPKTVVSVSEEAVQGVEEDLGYRLPEAYRAFLKAAGGCAPVGAGLDVDLGVLVDQPFFTVREEAAVNDLVYVNKCLRDHLTKDYLCVAFVQGGLLALKVKGEAIGSVWFSPYDDARDRDGWSVQERVERLLLPCGADFDAFLERLAGNPPELETVAGLMVDGGFARSVPVSGAAPVEG
;
A
#
# COMPACT_ATOMS: atom_id res chain seq x y z
N MET A 1 36.24 13.73 28.17
CA MET A 1 35.27 12.65 27.99
C MET A 1 33.97 13.30 27.55
N THR A 2 33.72 13.37 26.25
CA THR A 2 32.56 13.98 25.67
C THR A 2 31.51 12.86 25.46
N THR A 3 30.54 12.81 26.34
CA THR A 3 29.36 11.95 26.18
C THR A 3 28.60 12.43 24.95
N GLY A 4 28.74 11.71 23.84
CA GLY A 4 27.91 11.90 22.65
C GLY A 4 26.45 11.76 23.05
N ARG A 5 25.65 12.81 22.83
CA ARG A 5 24.19 12.73 22.84
C ARG A 5 23.81 11.72 21.79
N LEU A 6 23.32 10.56 22.23
CA LEU A 6 22.51 9.67 21.41
C LEU A 6 21.42 10.55 20.78
N GLY A 7 21.42 10.66 19.45
CA GLY A 7 20.44 11.46 18.73
C GLY A 7 19.03 11.03 19.20
N GLN A 8 18.25 11.97 19.68
CA GLN A 8 16.84 11.74 20.00
C GLN A 8 16.20 11.23 18.71
N GLN A 9 15.78 9.97 18.74
CA GLN A 9 15.01 9.38 17.64
C GLN A 9 13.75 10.26 17.48
N ALA A 10 13.53 10.79 16.30
CA ALA A 10 12.39 11.68 16.08
C ALA A 10 11.08 10.91 16.37
N ALA A 11 10.13 11.57 17.01
CA ALA A 11 8.86 10.99 17.35
C ALA A 11 8.12 10.46 16.08
N PRO A 12 7.46 9.31 16.16
CA PRO A 12 6.67 8.77 15.04
C PRO A 12 5.51 9.71 14.67
N PRO A 13 4.96 9.60 13.44
CA PRO A 13 3.95 10.55 12.92
C PRO A 13 2.70 10.76 13.79
N ASN A 14 2.35 9.79 14.63
CA ASN A 14 1.16 9.85 15.49
C ASN A 14 1.49 9.95 16.99
N ALA A 15 2.69 10.33 17.36
CA ALA A 15 3.09 10.43 18.77
C ALA A 15 2.18 11.35 19.59
N ALA A 16 1.64 12.40 19.00
CA ALA A 16 0.69 13.30 19.63
C ALA A 16 -0.64 12.61 20.05
N TYR A 17 -0.97 11.47 19.47
CA TYR A 17 -2.18 10.69 19.75
C TYR A 17 -1.92 9.47 20.63
N SER A 18 -0.72 9.32 21.19
CA SER A 18 -0.36 8.18 22.04
C SER A 18 -1.41 7.91 23.13
N GLY A 19 -1.84 6.65 23.25
CA GLY A 19 -2.86 6.21 24.19
C GLY A 19 -4.31 6.59 23.83
N GLN A 20 -4.54 7.33 22.74
CA GLN A 20 -5.85 7.79 22.33
C GLN A 20 -6.46 6.90 21.23
N VAL A 21 -7.76 7.06 20.99
CA VAL A 21 -8.44 6.51 19.81
C VAL A 21 -8.60 7.63 18.78
N VAL A 22 -8.12 7.38 17.58
CA VAL A 22 -8.29 8.30 16.43
C VAL A 22 -9.50 7.84 15.63
N HIS A 23 -10.49 8.71 15.50
CA HIS A 23 -11.69 8.46 14.69
C HIS A 23 -11.52 9.05 13.30
N PHE A 24 -12.15 8.41 12.31
CA PHE A 24 -12.12 8.88 10.94
C PHE A 24 -12.94 10.17 10.80
N PRO A 25 -12.37 11.24 10.22
CA PRO A 25 -13.10 12.51 10.06
C PRO A 25 -14.21 12.44 9.01
N ASP A 26 -14.10 11.54 8.06
CA ASP A 26 -15.10 11.32 7.03
C ASP A 26 -16.30 10.55 7.61
N PRO A 27 -17.57 11.06 7.48
CA PRO A 27 -18.72 10.46 8.13
C PRO A 27 -19.09 9.08 7.59
N VAL A 28 -18.85 8.81 6.30
CA VAL A 28 -19.17 7.51 5.69
C VAL A 28 -18.22 6.45 6.24
N ARG A 29 -16.94 6.77 6.32
CA ARG A 29 -15.94 5.87 6.88
C ARG A 29 -16.08 5.71 8.38
N ALA A 30 -16.39 6.79 9.11
CA ALA A 30 -16.69 6.73 10.54
C ALA A 30 -17.89 5.82 10.83
N ALA A 31 -18.90 5.80 9.97
CA ALA A 31 -20.05 4.88 10.10
C ALA A 31 -19.66 3.41 9.83
N ARG A 32 -18.74 3.14 8.90
CA ARG A 32 -18.23 1.79 8.64
C ARG A 32 -17.29 1.30 9.74
N HIS A 33 -16.51 2.21 10.33
CA HIS A 33 -15.48 1.92 11.32
C HIS A 33 -15.66 2.78 12.58
N PRO A 34 -16.77 2.60 13.33
CA PRO A 34 -17.16 3.49 14.44
C PRO A 34 -16.19 3.47 15.61
N HIS A 35 -15.43 2.39 15.77
CA HIS A 35 -14.48 2.25 16.89
C HIS A 35 -13.18 3.05 16.69
N GLY A 36 -12.90 3.56 15.48
CA GLY A 36 -11.65 4.23 15.19
C GLY A 36 -10.43 3.31 15.36
N VAL A 37 -9.23 3.88 15.42
CA VAL A 37 -7.98 3.16 15.61
C VAL A 37 -7.30 3.66 16.88
N ARG A 38 -6.98 2.74 17.78
CA ARG A 38 -6.23 3.06 19.00
C ARG A 38 -4.76 3.25 18.67
N MET A 39 -4.14 4.28 19.20
CA MET A 39 -2.69 4.43 19.22
C MET A 39 -2.12 3.82 20.50
N ASP A 40 -1.03 3.09 20.42
CA ASP A 40 -0.32 2.60 21.60
C ASP A 40 0.41 3.73 22.37
N ALA A 41 1.19 3.40 23.37
CA ALA A 41 1.93 4.37 24.17
C ALA A 41 3.01 5.13 23.38
N ASP A 42 3.49 4.53 22.29
CA ASP A 42 4.54 5.08 21.43
C ASP A 42 3.97 5.78 20.18
N GLY A 43 2.64 5.75 19.99
CA GLY A 43 1.95 6.36 18.85
C GLY A 43 1.85 5.46 17.62
N HIS A 44 2.05 4.14 17.77
CA HIS A 44 1.80 3.19 16.69
C HIS A 44 0.33 2.78 16.67
N PRO A 45 -0.29 2.66 15.49
CA PRO A 45 -1.69 2.25 15.38
C PRO A 45 -1.86 0.76 15.68
N ASP A 46 -2.83 0.44 16.51
CA ASP A 46 -3.31 -0.92 16.74
C ASP A 46 -4.45 -1.23 15.77
N PHE A 47 -4.15 -1.97 14.73
CA PHE A 47 -5.13 -2.45 13.76
C PHE A 47 -5.67 -3.84 14.08
N SER A 48 -5.26 -4.47 15.17
CA SER A 48 -5.68 -5.83 15.54
C SER A 48 -7.21 -6.03 15.59
N PRO A 49 -8.05 -5.04 15.99
CA PRO A 49 -9.50 -5.18 15.91
C PRO A 49 -10.07 -5.33 14.50
N TYR A 50 -9.31 -4.93 13.49
CA TYR A 50 -9.67 -5.01 12.07
C TYR A 50 -9.01 -6.19 11.35
N ALA A 51 -8.11 -6.92 12.02
CA ALA A 51 -7.34 -7.99 11.41
C ALA A 51 -8.24 -9.17 11.01
N ARG A 52 -8.13 -9.62 9.76
CA ARG A 52 -8.84 -10.79 9.22
C ARG A 52 -7.98 -12.03 9.18
N ALA A 53 -6.68 -11.86 9.04
CA ALA A 53 -5.67 -12.91 9.06
C ALA A 53 -4.40 -12.37 9.70
N ALA A 54 -3.55 -13.26 10.19
CA ALA A 54 -2.25 -12.89 10.72
C ALA A 54 -1.20 -13.95 10.40
N VAL A 55 0.04 -13.51 10.23
CA VAL A 55 1.21 -14.37 10.01
C VAL A 55 2.38 -13.91 10.88
N GLU A 56 3.23 -14.85 11.24
CA GLU A 56 4.58 -14.59 11.76
C GLU A 56 5.56 -14.80 10.62
N ILE A 57 6.41 -13.80 10.38
CA ILE A 57 7.46 -13.81 9.36
C ILE A 57 8.81 -14.03 10.03
N ALA A 58 9.70 -14.80 9.42
CA ALA A 58 11.05 -14.99 9.91
C ALA A 58 11.86 -13.69 9.91
N GLU A 59 12.94 -13.65 10.66
CA GLU A 59 13.87 -12.53 10.64
C GLU A 59 14.44 -12.32 9.22
N PRO A 60 14.61 -11.05 8.79
CA PRO A 60 15.12 -10.78 7.46
C PRO A 60 16.59 -11.26 7.33
N PRO A 61 16.98 -11.76 6.15
CA PRO A 61 18.40 -12.05 5.87
C PRO A 61 19.24 -10.78 5.99
N GLU A 62 20.52 -10.97 6.38
CA GLU A 62 21.47 -9.87 6.43
C GLU A 62 21.59 -9.13 5.09
N GLY A 63 21.69 -7.80 5.17
CA GLY A 63 21.89 -6.94 4.00
C GLY A 63 20.64 -6.61 3.21
N PHE A 64 19.46 -7.03 3.67
CA PHE A 64 18.20 -6.57 3.07
C PHE A 64 18.04 -5.06 3.22
N GLY A 65 17.47 -4.43 2.19
CA GLY A 65 16.92 -3.08 2.25
C GLY A 65 15.44 -3.11 2.59
N VAL A 66 14.89 -1.96 2.92
CA VAL A 66 13.47 -1.83 3.30
C VAL A 66 12.50 -2.25 2.19
N ASP A 67 12.86 -2.01 0.92
CA ASP A 67 12.01 -2.37 -0.22
C ASP A 67 12.00 -3.88 -0.47
N GLU A 68 13.18 -4.54 -0.33
CA GLU A 68 13.28 -6.00 -0.38
C GLU A 68 12.47 -6.64 0.74
N LEU A 69 12.58 -6.10 1.97
CA LEU A 69 11.84 -6.60 3.12
C LEU A 69 10.33 -6.49 2.90
N ARG A 70 9.85 -5.31 2.49
CA ARG A 70 8.42 -5.06 2.23
C ARG A 70 7.84 -6.10 1.27
N LEU A 71 8.50 -6.29 0.13
CA LEU A 71 8.02 -7.21 -0.89
C LEU A 71 8.08 -8.67 -0.43
N THR A 72 9.22 -9.08 0.12
CA THR A 72 9.42 -10.45 0.58
C THR A 72 8.42 -10.83 1.66
N ASP A 73 8.20 -9.95 2.63
CA ASP A 73 7.23 -10.19 3.71
C ASP A 73 5.81 -10.30 3.16
N CYS A 74 5.39 -9.41 2.25
CA CYS A 74 4.04 -9.46 1.67
C CYS A 74 3.80 -10.74 0.85
N VAL A 75 4.74 -11.11 -0.02
CA VAL A 75 4.65 -12.34 -0.83
C VAL A 75 4.63 -13.58 0.07
N SER A 76 5.49 -13.62 1.09
CA SER A 76 5.55 -14.73 2.04
C SER A 76 4.26 -14.86 2.85
N ALA A 77 3.68 -13.74 3.27
CA ALA A 77 2.42 -13.72 4.00
C ALA A 77 1.25 -14.23 3.14
N ASN A 78 1.16 -13.79 1.88
CA ASN A 78 0.16 -14.28 0.93
C ASN A 78 0.30 -15.79 0.69
N ALA A 79 1.52 -16.26 0.44
CA ALA A 79 1.80 -17.67 0.22
C ALA A 79 1.44 -18.53 1.44
N ALA A 80 1.77 -18.10 2.66
CA ALA A 80 1.43 -18.80 3.89
C ALA A 80 -0.09 -18.91 4.09
N MET A 81 -0.85 -17.86 3.79
CA MET A 81 -2.30 -17.89 3.91
C MET A 81 -2.96 -18.75 2.83
N HIS A 82 -2.46 -18.70 1.58
CA HIS A 82 -2.90 -19.58 0.51
C HIS A 82 -2.62 -21.05 0.85
N ALA A 83 -1.42 -21.39 1.31
CA ALA A 83 -1.04 -22.75 1.73
C ALA A 83 -1.87 -23.25 2.93
N ALA A 84 -2.29 -22.34 3.82
CA ALA A 84 -3.19 -22.66 4.93
C ALA A 84 -4.66 -22.87 4.50
N GLY A 85 -4.99 -22.70 3.21
CA GLY A 85 -6.36 -22.82 2.69
C GLY A 85 -7.31 -21.72 3.17
N HIS A 86 -6.80 -20.50 3.40
CA HIS A 86 -7.66 -19.40 3.84
C HIS A 86 -8.51 -18.88 2.68
N ALA A 87 -9.84 -18.90 2.84
CA ALA A 87 -10.83 -18.66 1.79
C ALA A 87 -10.66 -17.35 0.98
N LEU A 88 -10.10 -16.29 1.58
CA LEU A 88 -9.83 -15.04 0.86
C LEU A 88 -8.81 -15.22 -0.28
N TRP A 89 -7.95 -16.23 -0.21
CA TRP A 89 -6.92 -16.50 -1.24
C TRP A 89 -7.36 -17.47 -2.34
N ASP A 90 -8.56 -18.07 -2.26
CA ASP A 90 -9.04 -19.04 -3.25
C ASP A 90 -9.11 -18.46 -4.68
N THR A 91 -9.29 -17.14 -4.80
CA THR A 91 -9.46 -16.46 -6.10
C THR A 91 -8.26 -15.64 -6.55
N VAL A 92 -7.31 -15.34 -5.66
CA VAL A 92 -6.18 -14.43 -5.98
C VAL A 92 -4.83 -15.16 -6.03
N GLY A 93 -4.77 -16.40 -5.53
CA GLY A 93 -3.55 -17.21 -5.55
C GLY A 93 -2.50 -16.78 -4.51
N PRO A 94 -1.28 -17.38 -4.54
CA PRO A 94 -0.30 -17.25 -3.46
C PRO A 94 0.50 -15.96 -3.44
N VAL A 95 0.42 -15.14 -4.49
CA VAL A 95 1.25 -13.93 -4.61
C VAL A 95 0.49 -12.65 -4.27
N ALA A 96 -0.76 -12.53 -4.76
CA ALA A 96 -1.57 -11.34 -4.59
C ALA A 96 -2.30 -11.32 -3.24
N THR A 97 -2.48 -10.12 -2.71
CA THR A 97 -3.32 -9.90 -1.53
C THR A 97 -4.79 -9.75 -1.95
N PRO A 98 -5.75 -10.31 -1.23
CA PRO A 98 -7.17 -10.15 -1.55
C PRO A 98 -7.59 -8.69 -1.69
N HIS A 99 -8.50 -8.40 -2.64
CA HIS A 99 -8.93 -7.03 -2.91
C HIS A 99 -9.58 -6.38 -1.69
N GLY A 100 -9.28 -5.12 -1.44
CA GLY A 100 -9.75 -4.36 -0.28
C GLY A 100 -8.95 -4.60 1.00
N TRP A 101 -7.92 -5.47 0.96
CA TRP A 101 -7.06 -5.80 2.08
C TRP A 101 -5.61 -5.43 1.84
N THR A 102 -4.87 -5.20 2.91
CA THR A 102 -3.42 -4.92 2.88
C THR A 102 -2.76 -5.48 4.13
N TRP A 103 -1.50 -5.88 3.99
CA TRP A 103 -0.70 -6.31 5.12
C TRP A 103 -0.19 -5.11 5.93
N HIS A 104 -0.28 -5.23 7.24
CA HIS A 104 0.28 -4.31 8.22
C HIS A 104 1.35 -5.01 9.03
N HIS A 105 2.57 -4.50 9.05
CA HIS A 105 3.64 -4.96 9.92
C HIS A 105 3.42 -4.37 11.32
N VAL A 106 3.24 -5.21 12.32
CA VAL A 106 3.07 -4.77 13.70
C VAL A 106 4.39 -4.26 14.26
N ALA A 107 4.43 -3.05 14.78
CA ALA A 107 5.63 -2.39 15.26
C ALA A 107 6.39 -3.24 16.30
N GLY A 108 7.72 -3.29 16.17
CA GLY A 108 8.59 -4.02 17.10
C GLY A 108 8.47 -5.55 17.06
N THR A 109 7.78 -6.10 16.07
CA THR A 109 7.58 -7.55 15.91
C THR A 109 7.81 -8.00 14.47
N ARG A 110 7.79 -9.31 14.24
CA ARG A 110 7.75 -9.91 12.90
C ARG A 110 6.33 -10.43 12.55
N ARG A 111 5.32 -9.95 13.25
CA ARG A 111 3.93 -10.24 12.98
C ARG A 111 3.39 -9.30 11.91
N MET A 112 2.62 -9.86 10.98
CA MET A 112 1.83 -9.10 10.02
C MET A 112 0.35 -9.42 10.18
N GLU A 113 -0.48 -8.40 10.01
CA GLU A 113 -1.93 -8.49 10.09
C GLU A 113 -2.58 -8.03 8.80
N LEU A 114 -3.52 -8.81 8.27
CA LEU A 114 -4.31 -8.45 7.10
C LEU A 114 -5.46 -7.55 7.54
N VAL A 115 -5.43 -6.31 7.13
CA VAL A 115 -6.39 -5.28 7.56
C VAL A 115 -7.05 -4.60 6.35
N PRO A 116 -8.24 -3.99 6.50
CA PRO A 116 -8.87 -3.25 5.41
C PRO A 116 -7.96 -2.10 4.93
N VAL A 117 -7.76 -2.00 3.62
CA VAL A 117 -6.92 -0.97 3.04
C VAL A 117 -7.43 0.44 3.37
N GLU A 118 -8.76 0.63 3.39
CA GLU A 118 -9.40 1.91 3.71
C GLU A 118 -9.20 2.37 5.16
N VAL A 119 -8.90 1.44 6.07
CA VAL A 119 -8.56 1.77 7.47
C VAL A 119 -7.10 2.15 7.57
N LYS A 120 -6.20 1.33 7.01
CA LYS A 120 -4.75 1.54 7.11
C LYS A 120 -4.28 2.77 6.32
N ALA A 121 -4.78 2.96 5.10
CA ALA A 121 -4.29 3.97 4.17
C ALA A 121 -4.48 5.42 4.64
N LEU A 122 -5.35 5.66 5.61
CA LEU A 122 -5.63 7.01 6.12
C LEU A 122 -4.77 7.43 7.30
N LEU A 123 -4.07 6.50 7.90
CA LEU A 123 -3.25 6.79 9.06
C LEU A 123 -1.77 6.74 8.68
N ARG A 124 -1.11 7.89 8.71
CA ARG A 124 0.35 7.95 8.68
C ARG A 124 0.87 7.25 9.92
N HIS A 125 1.85 6.37 9.77
CA HIS A 125 2.38 5.66 10.93
C HIS A 125 3.80 5.16 10.68
N HIS A 126 4.54 4.94 11.75
CA HIS A 126 5.61 3.98 11.77
C HIS A 126 5.06 2.63 12.23
N ALA A 127 5.50 1.57 11.59
CA ALA A 127 5.14 0.20 11.92
C ALA A 127 6.38 -0.71 11.86
N GLY A 128 6.19 -2.00 11.67
CA GLY A 128 7.30 -2.95 11.69
C GLY A 128 8.35 -2.74 10.60
N LEU A 129 8.00 -2.16 9.44
CA LEU A 129 8.99 -1.81 8.42
C LEU A 129 9.89 -0.66 8.87
N ALA A 130 9.32 0.43 9.42
CA ALA A 130 10.09 1.56 9.90
C ALA A 130 10.98 1.22 11.10
N THR A 131 10.60 0.21 11.88
CA THR A 131 11.32 -0.24 13.07
C THR A 131 12.19 -1.48 12.84
N ALA A 132 12.13 -2.09 11.64
CA ALA A 132 12.91 -3.29 11.32
C ALA A 132 14.42 -3.00 11.31
N PRO A 133 15.26 -3.96 11.73
CA PRO A 133 16.72 -3.81 11.75
C PRO A 133 17.32 -4.03 10.36
N VAL A 134 16.87 -3.25 9.36
CA VAL A 134 17.35 -3.31 7.98
C VAL A 134 17.91 -1.97 7.52
N ASP A 135 18.58 -1.97 6.37
CA ASP A 135 19.10 -0.73 5.78
C ASP A 135 17.96 0.08 5.14
N HIS A 136 17.46 1.08 5.87
CA HIS A 136 16.41 1.99 5.40
C HIS A 136 16.87 2.94 4.28
N GLY A 137 18.16 3.07 4.05
CA GLY A 137 18.73 3.83 2.93
C GLY A 137 18.82 3.02 1.64
N LYS A 138 18.81 1.69 1.75
CA LYS A 138 18.93 0.80 0.59
C LYS A 138 17.59 0.71 -0.14
N ARG A 139 17.63 1.02 -1.42
CA ARG A 139 16.48 0.96 -2.33
C ARG A 139 16.71 -0.08 -3.42
N GLY A 140 15.60 -0.62 -3.95
CA GLY A 140 15.59 -1.66 -4.97
C GLY A 140 15.68 -3.07 -4.39
N THR A 141 15.26 -4.04 -5.18
CA THR A 141 15.13 -5.46 -4.81
C THR A 141 16.06 -6.30 -5.68
N ARG A 142 17.34 -6.42 -5.29
CA ARG A 142 18.35 -7.13 -6.11
C ARG A 142 17.94 -8.53 -6.55
N PRO A 143 17.38 -9.41 -5.71
CA PRO A 143 17.00 -10.75 -6.15
C PRO A 143 15.91 -10.75 -7.21
N LEU A 144 15.09 -9.70 -7.27
CA LEU A 144 13.94 -9.58 -8.17
C LEU A 144 14.25 -8.78 -9.43
N GLN A 145 15.37 -8.03 -9.46
CA GLN A 145 15.85 -7.31 -10.65
C GLN A 145 16.24 -8.25 -11.80
N GLU A 146 16.45 -9.53 -11.50
CA GLU A 146 16.74 -10.57 -12.49
C GLU A 146 15.45 -11.12 -13.16
N LEU A 147 14.28 -10.82 -12.60
CA LEU A 147 13.00 -11.23 -13.18
C LEU A 147 12.77 -10.50 -14.51
N ARG A 148 12.43 -11.26 -15.53
CA ARG A 148 12.09 -10.67 -16.84
C ARG A 148 10.70 -10.05 -16.76
N PRO A 149 10.54 -8.80 -17.20
CA PRO A 149 9.22 -8.18 -17.24
C PRO A 149 8.30 -9.00 -18.15
N VAL A 150 7.14 -9.37 -17.62
CA VAL A 150 6.02 -9.92 -18.38
C VAL A 150 4.96 -8.84 -18.38
N HIS A 151 4.34 -8.55 -19.53
CA HIS A 151 3.31 -7.53 -19.59
C HIS A 151 2.22 -7.80 -18.56
N LEU A 152 1.90 -6.78 -17.77
CA LEU A 152 0.80 -6.84 -16.82
C LEU A 152 -0.49 -7.20 -17.56
N GLY A 153 -1.07 -8.32 -17.21
CA GLY A 153 -2.39 -8.68 -17.71
C GLY A 153 -3.45 -7.76 -17.11
N LEU A 154 -4.18 -7.04 -17.94
CA LEU A 154 -5.42 -6.41 -17.53
C LEU A 154 -6.59 -7.34 -17.87
N PRO A 155 -7.66 -7.37 -17.05
CA PRO A 155 -8.81 -8.24 -17.30
C PRO A 155 -9.41 -7.93 -18.67
N LYS A 156 -9.77 -8.98 -19.42
CA LYS A 156 -10.38 -8.83 -20.75
C LYS A 156 -11.79 -8.23 -20.70
N THR A 157 -12.45 -8.31 -19.56
CA THR A 157 -13.79 -7.74 -19.31
C THR A 157 -13.64 -6.52 -18.43
N VAL A 158 -13.41 -5.38 -19.04
CA VAL A 158 -13.34 -4.10 -18.32
C VAL A 158 -14.64 -3.34 -18.61
N VAL A 159 -15.26 -2.82 -17.59
CA VAL A 159 -16.35 -1.86 -17.78
C VAL A 159 -15.72 -0.54 -18.21
N SER A 160 -15.90 -0.16 -19.49
CA SER A 160 -15.42 1.11 -20.00
C SER A 160 -16.08 2.27 -19.27
N VAL A 161 -15.31 3.28 -18.93
CA VAL A 161 -15.80 4.54 -18.37
C VAL A 161 -16.15 5.49 -19.54
N SER A 162 -17.35 6.08 -19.54
CA SER A 162 -17.76 6.99 -20.60
C SER A 162 -16.98 8.31 -20.54
N GLU A 163 -16.93 9.03 -21.65
CA GLU A 163 -16.29 10.36 -21.73
C GLU A 163 -16.93 11.34 -20.75
N GLU A 164 -18.27 11.32 -20.64
CA GLU A 164 -19.03 12.19 -19.73
C GLU A 164 -18.70 11.89 -18.27
N ALA A 165 -18.51 10.62 -17.91
CA ALA A 165 -18.13 10.25 -16.55
C ALA A 165 -16.71 10.73 -16.20
N VAL A 166 -15.77 10.67 -17.15
CA VAL A 166 -14.43 11.22 -16.96
C VAL A 166 -14.46 12.74 -16.84
N GLN A 167 -15.25 13.43 -17.68
CA GLN A 167 -15.43 14.88 -17.59
C GLN A 167 -16.03 15.29 -16.23
N GLY A 168 -17.01 14.56 -15.72
CA GLY A 168 -17.57 14.82 -14.39
C GLY A 168 -16.55 14.71 -13.28
N VAL A 169 -15.62 13.73 -13.36
CA VAL A 169 -14.49 13.63 -12.43
C VAL A 169 -13.55 14.82 -12.56
N GLU A 170 -13.20 15.24 -13.79
CA GLU A 170 -12.33 16.40 -14.04
C GLU A 170 -12.96 17.70 -13.49
N GLU A 171 -14.29 17.85 -13.59
CA GLU A 171 -15.04 18.96 -12.98
C GLU A 171 -14.96 18.92 -11.44
N ASP A 172 -15.17 17.74 -10.83
CA ASP A 172 -15.10 17.56 -9.38
C ASP A 172 -13.69 17.79 -8.82
N LEU A 173 -12.67 17.42 -9.56
CA LEU A 173 -11.25 17.63 -9.20
C LEU A 173 -10.78 19.07 -9.51
N GLY A 174 -11.44 19.77 -10.44
CA GLY A 174 -11.11 21.11 -10.88
C GLY A 174 -9.89 21.22 -11.81
N TYR A 175 -9.53 20.11 -12.48
CA TYR A 175 -8.47 20.07 -13.50
C TYR A 175 -8.65 18.88 -14.44
N ARG A 176 -8.05 18.98 -15.64
CA ARG A 176 -8.03 17.90 -16.62
C ARG A 176 -7.00 16.84 -16.20
N LEU A 177 -7.37 15.56 -16.32
CA LEU A 177 -6.46 14.43 -16.07
C LEU A 177 -5.39 14.34 -17.15
N PRO A 178 -4.15 13.93 -16.82
CA PRO A 178 -3.10 13.62 -17.78
C PRO A 178 -3.58 12.59 -18.81
N GLU A 179 -3.23 12.79 -20.10
CA GLU A 179 -3.86 12.08 -21.22
C GLU A 179 -3.68 10.56 -21.14
N ALA A 180 -2.48 10.06 -20.80
CA ALA A 180 -2.24 8.62 -20.64
C ALA A 180 -3.13 8.00 -19.56
N TYR A 181 -3.25 8.65 -18.40
CA TYR A 181 -4.12 8.15 -17.34
C TYR A 181 -5.61 8.27 -17.70
N ARG A 182 -5.99 9.33 -18.40
CA ARG A 182 -7.35 9.53 -18.89
C ARG A 182 -7.76 8.41 -19.86
N ALA A 183 -6.85 8.06 -20.79
CA ALA A 183 -7.05 6.94 -21.71
C ALA A 183 -7.16 5.61 -20.98
N PHE A 184 -6.28 5.35 -20.00
CA PHE A 184 -6.35 4.17 -19.15
C PHE A 184 -7.68 4.10 -18.36
N LEU A 185 -8.09 5.19 -17.72
CA LEU A 185 -9.33 5.25 -16.94
C LEU A 185 -10.55 4.92 -17.80
N LYS A 186 -10.62 5.39 -19.04
CA LYS A 186 -11.67 5.06 -20.00
C LYS A 186 -11.65 3.60 -20.41
N ALA A 187 -10.47 3.05 -20.63
CA ALA A 187 -10.30 1.67 -21.12
C ALA A 187 -10.42 0.63 -20.00
N ALA A 188 -9.98 0.97 -18.79
CA ALA A 188 -9.73 -0.01 -17.73
C ALA A 188 -9.99 0.52 -16.31
N GLY A 189 -10.74 1.60 -16.16
CA GLY A 189 -11.02 2.21 -14.86
C GLY A 189 -11.69 1.26 -13.89
N GLY A 190 -11.13 1.15 -12.67
CA GLY A 190 -11.61 0.25 -11.63
C GLY A 190 -11.19 -1.21 -11.79
N CYS A 191 -10.36 -1.55 -12.78
CA CYS A 191 -9.85 -2.91 -12.92
C CYS A 191 -8.69 -3.18 -11.95
N ALA A 192 -8.62 -4.41 -11.47
CA ALA A 192 -7.42 -4.95 -10.83
C ALA A 192 -6.52 -5.60 -11.88
N PRO A 193 -5.20 -5.63 -11.67
CA PRO A 193 -4.32 -6.48 -12.44
C PRO A 193 -4.75 -7.95 -12.37
N VAL A 194 -4.49 -8.72 -13.44
CA VAL A 194 -4.64 -10.18 -13.38
C VAL A 194 -3.47 -10.74 -12.58
N GLY A 195 -3.74 -11.18 -11.36
CA GLY A 195 -2.71 -11.52 -10.38
C GLY A 195 -2.13 -10.26 -9.73
N ALA A 196 -0.83 -10.07 -9.83
CA ALA A 196 -0.15 -8.91 -9.30
C ALA A 196 0.85 -8.34 -10.30
N GLY A 197 0.97 -7.01 -10.35
CA GLY A 197 2.05 -6.31 -11.06
C GLY A 197 3.17 -5.94 -10.10
N LEU A 198 4.42 -6.18 -10.50
CA LEU A 198 5.58 -5.92 -9.68
C LEU A 198 6.48 -4.86 -10.30
N ASP A 199 6.69 -3.73 -9.61
CA ASP A 199 7.83 -2.85 -9.89
C ASP A 199 9.05 -3.42 -9.13
N VAL A 200 9.95 -4.07 -9.88
CA VAL A 200 11.10 -4.76 -9.31
C VAL A 200 12.15 -3.81 -8.73
N ASP A 201 12.22 -2.58 -9.20
CA ASP A 201 13.20 -1.59 -8.72
C ASP A 201 12.84 -1.05 -7.34
N LEU A 202 11.53 -0.90 -7.10
CA LEU A 202 10.99 -0.33 -5.86
C LEU A 202 10.39 -1.39 -4.93
N GLY A 203 10.29 -2.64 -5.36
CA GLY A 203 9.62 -3.69 -4.58
C GLY A 203 8.14 -3.37 -4.30
N VAL A 204 7.46 -2.74 -5.25
CA VAL A 204 6.05 -2.36 -5.13
C VAL A 204 5.17 -3.40 -5.80
N LEU A 205 4.27 -4.00 -5.02
CA LEU A 205 3.29 -4.97 -5.52
C LEU A 205 1.95 -4.27 -5.77
N VAL A 206 1.54 -4.23 -7.04
CA VAL A 206 0.26 -3.68 -7.49
C VAL A 206 -0.73 -4.83 -7.65
N ASP A 207 -1.50 -5.10 -6.63
CA ASP A 207 -2.45 -6.22 -6.55
C ASP A 207 -3.87 -5.75 -6.17
N GLN A 208 -4.05 -4.45 -5.97
CA GLN A 208 -5.36 -3.85 -5.71
C GLN A 208 -5.94 -3.20 -6.98
N PRO A 209 -7.28 -3.04 -7.06
CA PRO A 209 -7.91 -2.32 -8.15
C PRO A 209 -7.41 -0.88 -8.25
N PHE A 210 -7.19 -0.41 -9.48
CA PHE A 210 -7.12 1.03 -9.73
C PHE A 210 -8.45 1.69 -9.42
N PHE A 211 -8.42 2.94 -8.97
CA PHE A 211 -9.67 3.63 -8.61
C PHE A 211 -10.57 3.84 -9.82
N THR A 212 -11.86 3.78 -9.54
CA THR A 212 -12.94 3.92 -10.53
C THR A 212 -13.66 5.26 -10.38
N VAL A 213 -14.58 5.53 -11.31
CA VAL A 213 -15.40 6.75 -11.36
C VAL A 213 -16.88 6.36 -11.43
N ARG A 214 -17.50 5.89 -10.41
CA ARG A 214 -18.93 5.53 -10.50
C ARG A 214 -19.70 5.39 -9.21
N GLU A 215 -19.03 5.24 -8.08
CA GLU A 215 -19.72 4.89 -6.85
C GLU A 215 -19.45 5.94 -5.80
N GLU A 216 -20.43 6.75 -5.52
CA GLU A 216 -20.34 7.76 -4.47
C GLU A 216 -19.94 7.11 -3.15
N ALA A 217 -18.87 7.64 -2.55
CA ALA A 217 -18.30 7.17 -1.29
C ALA A 217 -17.81 5.68 -1.27
N ALA A 218 -17.58 5.07 -2.43
CA ALA A 218 -16.98 3.75 -2.51
C ALA A 218 -15.49 3.80 -2.12
N VAL A 219 -14.99 2.71 -1.54
CA VAL A 219 -13.60 2.61 -1.05
C VAL A 219 -12.54 2.72 -2.15
N ASN A 220 -12.94 2.61 -3.40
CA ASN A 220 -12.11 2.73 -4.60
C ASN A 220 -12.62 3.82 -5.56
N ASP A 221 -13.55 4.70 -5.14
CA ASP A 221 -13.93 5.86 -5.95
C ASP A 221 -12.83 6.92 -5.95
N LEU A 222 -12.40 7.33 -7.15
CA LEU A 222 -11.27 8.22 -7.36
C LEU A 222 -11.41 9.57 -6.65
N VAL A 223 -12.58 10.18 -6.75
CA VAL A 223 -12.84 11.51 -6.15
C VAL A 223 -12.97 11.40 -4.63
N TYR A 224 -13.73 10.42 -4.15
CA TYR A 224 -13.95 10.22 -2.73
C TYR A 224 -12.65 9.91 -1.98
N VAL A 225 -11.87 8.96 -2.47
CA VAL A 225 -10.59 8.58 -1.83
C VAL A 225 -9.64 9.78 -1.74
N ASN A 226 -9.52 10.56 -2.82
CA ASN A 226 -8.63 11.72 -2.83
C ASN A 226 -9.10 12.86 -1.91
N LYS A 227 -10.41 12.98 -1.63
CA LYS A 227 -10.90 13.88 -0.58
C LYS A 227 -10.45 13.45 0.82
N CYS A 228 -10.27 12.16 1.03
CA CYS A 228 -9.85 11.58 2.31
C CYS A 228 -8.32 11.58 2.53
N LEU A 229 -7.53 11.65 1.44
CA LEU A 229 -6.05 11.59 1.49
C LEU A 229 -5.36 12.95 1.52
N ARG A 230 -6.06 14.02 1.90
CA ARG A 230 -5.52 15.39 1.90
C ARG A 230 -4.31 15.59 2.82
N ASP A 231 -4.18 14.76 3.84
CA ASP A 231 -3.04 14.79 4.78
C ASP A 231 -1.85 13.95 4.30
N HIS A 232 -1.99 13.25 3.15
CA HIS A 232 -0.97 12.39 2.57
C HIS A 232 -0.33 13.00 1.34
N LEU A 233 -1.13 13.61 0.47
CA LEU A 233 -0.69 14.16 -0.80
C LEU A 233 -1.13 15.62 -0.94
N THR A 234 -0.28 16.43 -1.57
CA THR A 234 -0.66 17.79 -1.96
C THR A 234 -1.63 17.75 -3.14
N LYS A 235 -2.26 18.90 -3.45
CA LYS A 235 -3.16 19.05 -4.60
C LYS A 235 -2.47 18.88 -5.97
N ASP A 236 -1.15 18.72 -5.99
CA ASP A 236 -0.38 18.46 -7.20
C ASP A 236 -0.32 16.98 -7.57
N TYR A 237 -0.82 16.11 -6.68
CA TYR A 237 -0.85 14.68 -6.84
C TYR A 237 -2.26 14.14 -6.66
N LEU A 238 -2.60 13.14 -7.46
CA LEU A 238 -3.85 12.37 -7.40
C LEU A 238 -3.50 10.91 -7.07
N CYS A 239 -4.01 10.38 -5.98
CA CYS A 239 -3.92 8.95 -5.70
C CYS A 239 -4.78 8.20 -6.72
N VAL A 240 -4.22 7.17 -7.37
CA VAL A 240 -4.88 6.39 -8.43
C VAL A 240 -5.09 4.93 -8.08
N ALA A 241 -4.37 4.43 -7.08
CA ALA A 241 -4.53 3.08 -6.53
C ALA A 241 -3.92 2.96 -5.14
N PHE A 242 -4.44 2.06 -4.34
CA PHE A 242 -3.71 1.48 -3.22
C PHE A 242 -2.80 0.37 -3.73
N VAL A 243 -1.64 0.20 -3.11
CA VAL A 243 -0.71 -0.88 -3.40
C VAL A 243 -0.14 -1.44 -2.11
N GLN A 244 0.54 -2.57 -2.16
CA GLN A 244 1.14 -3.10 -0.94
C GLN A 244 2.21 -2.14 -0.40
N GLY A 245 2.01 -1.73 0.84
CA GLY A 245 2.89 -0.80 1.56
C GLY A 245 2.72 0.67 1.22
N GLY A 246 1.77 1.09 0.37
CA GLY A 246 1.60 2.51 0.04
C GLY A 246 0.50 2.86 -0.96
N LEU A 247 0.68 4.04 -1.57
CA LEU A 247 -0.20 4.61 -2.58
C LEU A 247 0.55 4.79 -3.90
N LEU A 248 -0.15 4.68 -5.03
CA LEU A 248 0.30 5.23 -6.30
C LEU A 248 -0.29 6.63 -6.49
N ALA A 249 0.58 7.60 -6.73
CA ALA A 249 0.23 9.00 -6.92
C ALA A 249 0.62 9.45 -8.33
N LEU A 250 -0.33 10.04 -9.04
CA LEU A 250 -0.16 10.64 -10.35
C LEU A 250 0.08 12.14 -10.19
N LYS A 251 1.14 12.68 -10.77
CA LYS A 251 1.39 14.13 -10.80
C LYS A 251 0.41 14.80 -11.74
N VAL A 252 -0.39 15.74 -11.22
CA VAL A 252 -1.46 16.41 -11.99
C VAL A 252 -1.23 17.92 -12.17
N LYS A 253 -0.26 18.50 -11.45
CA LYS A 253 0.10 19.92 -11.56
C LYS A 253 1.60 20.14 -11.47
N GLY A 254 2.08 21.24 -12.05
CA GLY A 254 3.48 21.65 -12.02
C GLY A 254 4.32 20.95 -13.09
N GLU A 255 5.62 20.79 -12.83
CA GLU A 255 6.53 20.07 -13.72
C GLU A 255 6.28 18.57 -13.71
N ALA A 256 6.60 17.87 -14.80
CA ALA A 256 6.45 16.42 -14.97
C ALA A 256 5.01 15.90 -14.73
N ILE A 257 4.00 16.66 -15.20
CA ILE A 257 2.60 16.23 -15.20
C ILE A 257 2.49 14.89 -15.93
N GLY A 258 1.74 13.94 -15.32
CA GLY A 258 1.55 12.58 -15.81
C GLY A 258 2.50 11.56 -15.20
N SER A 259 3.59 11.98 -14.55
CA SER A 259 4.50 11.07 -13.88
C SER A 259 3.84 10.34 -12.69
N VAL A 260 4.25 9.09 -12.48
CA VAL A 260 3.71 8.21 -11.42
C VAL A 260 4.73 8.07 -10.30
N TRP A 261 4.25 8.09 -9.08
CA TRP A 261 5.04 8.08 -7.86
C TRP A 261 4.48 7.08 -6.84
N PHE A 262 5.33 6.45 -6.07
CA PHE A 262 4.97 5.63 -4.93
C PHE A 262 5.12 6.43 -3.62
N SER A 263 4.07 6.43 -2.80
CA SER A 263 4.06 7.02 -1.46
C SER A 263 3.96 5.91 -0.41
N PRO A 264 5.03 5.58 0.32
CA PRO A 264 4.99 4.54 1.33
C PRO A 264 4.15 4.96 2.55
N TYR A 265 3.40 4.00 3.15
CA TYR A 265 2.68 4.21 4.41
C TYR A 265 3.59 4.20 5.63
N ASP A 266 4.56 3.28 5.62
CA ASP A 266 5.46 2.99 6.73
C ASP A 266 6.90 3.26 6.28
N ASP A 267 7.38 4.46 6.54
CA ASP A 267 8.73 4.90 6.17
C ASP A 267 9.44 5.51 7.39
N ALA A 268 10.56 4.93 7.77
CA ALA A 268 11.37 5.39 8.90
C ALA A 268 11.84 6.86 8.77
N ARG A 269 11.77 7.44 7.57
CA ARG A 269 12.11 8.85 7.32
C ARG A 269 10.96 9.80 7.65
N ASP A 270 9.70 9.31 7.70
CA ASP A 270 8.56 10.18 8.02
C ASP A 270 8.70 10.75 9.44
N ARG A 271 8.27 11.98 9.64
CA ARG A 271 8.42 12.69 10.91
C ARG A 271 7.12 13.35 11.29
N ASP A 272 6.85 13.33 12.59
CA ASP A 272 5.81 14.18 13.14
C ASP A 272 6.19 15.67 12.92
N GLY A 273 5.18 16.48 12.64
CA GLY A 273 5.36 17.91 12.38
C GLY A 273 5.78 18.28 10.95
N TRP A 274 6.09 17.34 10.06
CA TRP A 274 6.26 17.67 8.64
C TRP A 274 4.92 18.07 8.00
N SER A 275 4.95 19.17 7.25
CA SER A 275 3.84 19.52 6.36
C SER A 275 3.64 18.47 5.27
N VAL A 276 2.46 18.44 4.67
CA VAL A 276 2.19 17.54 3.52
C VAL A 276 3.15 17.80 2.37
N GLN A 277 3.54 19.06 2.15
CA GLN A 277 4.53 19.43 1.14
C GLN A 277 5.90 18.81 1.40
N GLU A 278 6.42 18.97 2.63
CA GLU A 278 7.72 18.37 3.00
C GLU A 278 7.74 16.87 2.87
N ARG A 279 6.63 16.22 3.21
CA ARG A 279 6.50 14.76 3.07
C ARG A 279 6.51 14.32 1.62
N VAL A 280 5.74 14.97 0.76
CA VAL A 280 5.71 14.70 -0.67
C VAL A 280 7.10 14.85 -1.29
N GLU A 281 7.83 15.92 -0.95
CA GLU A 281 9.17 16.16 -1.46
C GLU A 281 10.22 15.12 -0.99
N ARG A 282 10.03 14.55 0.19
CA ARG A 282 11.04 13.67 0.83
C ARG A 282 10.73 12.19 0.71
N LEU A 283 9.46 11.81 0.63
CA LEU A 283 9.04 10.40 0.71
C LEU A 283 8.59 9.81 -0.62
N LEU A 284 8.10 10.62 -1.55
CA LEU A 284 7.67 10.10 -2.84
C LEU A 284 8.84 9.52 -3.65
N LEU A 285 8.63 8.35 -4.21
CA LEU A 285 9.59 7.62 -5.04
C LEU A 285 9.07 7.56 -6.48
N PRO A 286 9.87 7.93 -7.49
CA PRO A 286 9.42 7.93 -8.88
C PRO A 286 9.23 6.50 -9.42
N CYS A 287 8.07 6.22 -10.02
CA CYS A 287 7.71 4.93 -10.62
C CYS A 287 7.67 4.95 -12.15
N GLY A 288 7.37 6.08 -12.77
CA GLY A 288 7.27 6.21 -14.22
C GLY A 288 7.22 7.66 -14.67
N ALA A 289 7.74 7.93 -15.88
CA ALA A 289 7.71 9.26 -16.48
C ALA A 289 6.29 9.69 -16.84
N ASP A 290 5.44 8.73 -17.18
CA ASP A 290 4.00 8.84 -17.38
C ASP A 290 3.31 7.52 -17.00
N PHE A 291 1.99 7.47 -17.16
CA PHE A 291 1.21 6.31 -16.72
C PHE A 291 1.44 5.08 -17.61
N ASP A 292 1.67 5.25 -18.92
CA ASP A 292 1.97 4.16 -19.83
C ASP A 292 3.35 3.55 -19.52
N ALA A 293 4.37 4.39 -19.35
CA ALA A 293 5.71 3.96 -18.94
C ALA A 293 5.71 3.26 -17.57
N PHE A 294 4.84 3.66 -16.64
CA PHE A 294 4.64 2.96 -15.38
C PHE A 294 4.08 1.55 -15.61
N LEU A 295 3.02 1.42 -16.41
CA LEU A 295 2.42 0.10 -16.69
C LEU A 295 3.40 -0.84 -17.42
N GLU A 296 4.24 -0.29 -18.33
CA GLU A 296 5.28 -1.06 -19.04
C GLU A 296 6.37 -1.60 -18.10
N ARG A 297 6.64 -0.92 -16.99
CA ARG A 297 7.63 -1.35 -15.98
C ARG A 297 7.14 -2.50 -15.11
N LEU A 298 5.82 -2.65 -14.97
CA LEU A 298 5.28 -3.69 -14.12
C LEU A 298 5.53 -5.06 -14.75
N ALA A 299 6.32 -5.90 -14.07
CA ALA A 299 6.36 -7.32 -14.36
C ALA A 299 5.00 -7.92 -13.95
N GLY A 300 4.30 -8.52 -14.89
CA GLY A 300 3.14 -9.35 -14.57
C GLY A 300 3.57 -10.51 -13.68
N ASN A 301 2.62 -11.14 -12.96
CA ASN A 301 2.90 -12.26 -12.04
C ASN A 301 3.82 -13.32 -12.71
N PRO A 302 5.14 -13.20 -12.58
CA PRO A 302 6.02 -14.16 -13.23
C PRO A 302 5.89 -15.50 -12.48
N PRO A 303 5.86 -16.65 -13.19
CA PRO A 303 5.79 -17.98 -12.57
C PRO A 303 6.87 -18.18 -11.48
N GLU A 304 7.98 -17.47 -11.61
CA GLU A 304 9.08 -17.46 -10.64
C GLU A 304 8.65 -16.91 -9.28
N LEU A 305 7.75 -15.93 -9.21
CA LEU A 305 7.23 -15.43 -7.92
C LEU A 305 6.40 -16.48 -7.19
N GLU A 306 5.61 -17.28 -7.90
CA GLU A 306 4.88 -18.41 -7.29
C GLU A 306 5.84 -19.47 -6.76
N THR A 307 6.91 -19.73 -7.50
CA THR A 307 7.96 -20.67 -7.08
C THR A 307 8.68 -20.14 -5.84
N VAL A 308 9.07 -18.86 -5.83
CA VAL A 308 9.70 -18.20 -4.67
C VAL A 308 8.77 -18.20 -3.47
N ALA A 309 7.48 -17.89 -3.67
CA ALA A 309 6.46 -17.92 -2.62
C ALA A 309 6.33 -19.33 -2.01
N GLY A 310 6.30 -20.37 -2.84
CA GLY A 310 6.29 -21.77 -2.39
C GLY A 310 7.53 -22.14 -1.57
N LEU A 311 8.71 -21.79 -2.05
CA LEU A 311 9.97 -22.04 -1.33
C LEU A 311 10.02 -21.33 0.03
N MET A 312 9.46 -20.13 0.15
CA MET A 312 9.40 -19.40 1.42
C MET A 312 8.51 -20.09 2.43
N VAL A 313 7.36 -20.65 2.00
CA VAL A 313 6.47 -21.44 2.86
C VAL A 313 7.14 -22.74 3.29
N ASP A 314 7.70 -23.50 2.36
CA ASP A 314 8.39 -24.77 2.62
C ASP A 314 9.61 -24.58 3.52
N GLY A 315 10.32 -23.46 3.38
CA GLY A 315 11.44 -23.06 4.25
C GLY A 315 11.01 -22.53 5.62
N GLY A 316 9.71 -22.42 5.89
CA GLY A 316 9.17 -21.91 7.16
C GLY A 316 9.39 -20.40 7.36
N PHE A 317 9.56 -19.63 6.29
CA PHE A 317 9.78 -18.18 6.36
C PHE A 317 8.54 -17.43 6.85
N ALA A 318 7.34 -17.93 6.56
CA ALA A 318 6.10 -17.37 7.06
C ALA A 318 5.14 -18.49 7.52
N ARG A 319 4.39 -18.24 8.57
CA ARG A 319 3.36 -19.16 9.08
C ARG A 319 2.10 -18.42 9.50
N SER A 320 0.94 -19.00 9.19
CA SER A 320 -0.35 -18.53 9.69
C SER A 320 -0.43 -18.65 11.22
N VAL A 321 -0.99 -17.63 11.87
CA VAL A 321 -1.21 -17.59 13.32
C VAL A 321 -2.62 -17.09 13.64
N PRO A 322 -3.19 -17.41 14.80
CA PRO A 322 -4.50 -16.92 15.19
C PRO A 322 -4.54 -15.39 15.26
N VAL A 323 -5.66 -14.81 14.85
CA VAL A 323 -5.96 -13.38 15.01
C VAL A 323 -6.39 -13.17 16.47
N SER A 324 -5.70 -12.28 17.17
CA SER A 324 -6.05 -11.95 18.56
C SER A 324 -7.17 -10.90 18.54
N GLY A 325 -8.35 -11.25 19.07
CA GLY A 325 -9.39 -10.26 19.39
C GLY A 325 -10.35 -9.88 18.27
N ALA A 326 -10.39 -10.60 17.14
CA ALA A 326 -11.43 -10.38 16.16
C ALA A 326 -12.81 -10.66 16.76
N ALA A 327 -13.61 -9.62 16.97
CA ALA A 327 -15.04 -9.80 17.20
C ALA A 327 -15.65 -10.54 16.00
N PRO A 328 -16.59 -11.49 16.19
CA PRO A 328 -17.26 -12.12 15.07
C PRO A 328 -17.94 -11.04 14.23
N VAL A 329 -17.57 -10.94 12.97
CA VAL A 329 -18.31 -10.15 11.99
C VAL A 329 -19.60 -10.92 11.76
N GLU A 330 -20.70 -10.45 12.34
CA GLU A 330 -22.02 -10.92 11.96
C GLU A 330 -22.20 -10.59 10.47
N GLY A 331 -22.50 -11.63 9.70
CA GLY A 331 -22.66 -11.63 8.24
C GLY A 331 -23.92 -10.94 7.74
#